data_96a5f86011e466e22f1ae3514f172a53
#
_entry.id   96a5f86011e466e22f1ae3514f172a53
#
_cell.length_a   1.000
_cell.length_b   1.000
_cell.length_c   1.000
_cell.angle_alpha   90.00
_cell.angle_beta   90.00
_cell.angle_gamma   90.00
#
_symmetry.space_group_name_H-M   'P 1'
#
loop_
_entity.id
_entity.type
_entity.pdbx_description
1 polymer ?
#
loop_
_entity_poly.entity_id
_entity_poly.type
_entity_poly.pdbx_seq_one_letter_code
_entity_poly.pdbx_strand_id
1 'polypeptide(L)'
;MSESAAGRVSLAEIFRTFFVIGATSFGGGVVAYLRQALVAQRGWLDDDQFMSALEISQTLPGLNATNMSVLVGSRLRGIPGAAAALIGMCLPGSALLFVLGTLYGQHGERAAVAAALNGVAAAATGLLLATTYQLGSKELGGWADLLLVALTTIAVSVFHVSLPVTLVTLGPLAIWWYRPVRPAPATRGRR
;
A
#
# COMPACT_ATOMS: atom_id res chain seq x y z
N MET A 1 -2.45 26.78 9.63
CA MET A 1 -2.98 25.58 10.33
C MET A 1 -4.27 26.00 11.00
N SER A 2 -5.42 25.63 10.44
CA SER A 2 -6.70 25.94 11.09
C SER A 2 -7.00 24.86 12.14
N GLU A 3 -6.75 25.17 13.39
CA GLU A 3 -7.12 24.37 14.58
C GLU A 3 -8.63 24.05 14.68
N SER A 4 -9.43 24.55 13.75
CA SER A 4 -10.90 24.54 13.82
C SER A 4 -11.55 23.24 13.37
N ALA A 5 -10.86 22.32 12.69
CA ALA A 5 -11.48 21.09 12.19
C ALA A 5 -11.38 19.88 13.16
N ALA A 6 -10.36 19.85 14.00
CA ALA A 6 -10.06 18.69 14.87
C ALA A 6 -11.10 18.40 15.96
N GLY A 7 -11.99 19.34 16.30
CA GLY A 7 -13.00 19.16 17.35
C GLY A 7 -14.42 18.81 16.88
N ARG A 8 -14.68 18.90 15.56
CA ARG A 8 -16.05 18.81 15.01
C ARG A 8 -16.40 17.46 14.38
N VAL A 9 -15.41 16.62 14.02
CA VAL A 9 -15.67 15.34 13.34
C VAL A 9 -15.98 14.27 14.36
N SER A 10 -17.15 13.62 14.23
CA SER A 10 -17.55 12.53 15.15
C SER A 10 -16.78 11.25 14.84
N LEU A 11 -16.57 10.39 15.87
CA LEU A 11 -15.95 9.07 15.68
C LEU A 11 -16.74 8.19 14.72
N ALA A 12 -18.08 8.30 14.76
CA ALA A 12 -18.96 7.57 13.83
C ALA A 12 -18.77 8.02 12.38
N GLU A 13 -18.50 9.30 12.16
CA GLU A 13 -18.25 9.84 10.83
C GLU A 13 -16.88 9.39 10.31
N ILE A 14 -15.84 9.38 11.14
CA ILE A 14 -14.54 8.81 10.81
C ILE A 14 -14.69 7.33 10.43
N PHE A 15 -15.30 6.54 11.31
CA PHE A 15 -15.55 5.12 11.06
C PHE A 15 -16.28 4.89 9.73
N ARG A 16 -17.42 5.58 9.52
CA ARG A 16 -18.24 5.41 8.32
C ARG A 16 -17.48 5.75 7.04
N THR A 17 -16.69 6.82 7.08
CA THR A 17 -15.91 7.25 5.91
C THR A 17 -14.87 6.19 5.55
N PHE A 18 -14.10 5.73 6.51
CA PHE A 18 -13.09 4.69 6.27
C PHE A 18 -13.72 3.32 5.98
N PHE A 19 -14.88 3.01 6.54
CA PHE A 19 -15.65 1.81 6.21
C PHE A 19 -16.07 1.79 4.73
N VAL A 20 -16.60 2.90 4.23
CA VAL A 20 -16.98 3.00 2.81
C VAL A 20 -15.73 2.87 1.92
N ILE A 21 -14.62 3.52 2.27
CA ILE A 21 -13.38 3.40 1.52
C ILE A 21 -12.90 1.94 1.54
N GLY A 22 -12.86 1.28 2.70
CA GLY A 22 -12.46 -0.12 2.82
C GLY A 22 -13.37 -1.09 2.06
N ALA A 23 -14.67 -0.79 1.98
CA ALA A 23 -15.64 -1.61 1.26
C ALA A 23 -15.61 -1.43 -0.26
N THR A 24 -15.21 -0.25 -0.74
CA THR A 24 -15.26 0.09 -2.18
C THR A 24 -13.90 0.08 -2.87
N SER A 25 -12.82 0.09 -2.09
CA SER A 25 -11.47 0.15 -2.63
C SER A 25 -10.93 -1.23 -2.96
N PHE A 26 -11.08 -1.65 -4.20
CA PHE A 26 -10.48 -2.88 -4.70
C PHE A 26 -9.22 -2.58 -5.53
N GLY A 27 -8.10 -3.20 -5.16
CA GLY A 27 -6.84 -3.12 -5.92
C GLY A 27 -6.06 -1.82 -5.74
N GLY A 28 -5.35 -1.38 -6.80
CA GLY A 28 -4.39 -0.27 -6.75
C GLY A 28 -4.98 1.15 -6.62
N GLY A 29 -6.30 1.30 -6.64
CA GLY A 29 -6.97 2.61 -6.62
C GLY A 29 -7.22 3.21 -5.23
N VAL A 30 -6.82 2.54 -4.15
CA VAL A 30 -7.15 2.95 -2.77
C VAL A 30 -6.71 4.39 -2.46
N VAL A 31 -5.54 4.81 -2.95
CA VAL A 31 -5.02 6.18 -2.76
C VAL A 31 -5.93 7.22 -3.41
N ALA A 32 -6.46 6.93 -4.60
CA ALA A 32 -7.40 7.83 -5.29
C ALA A 32 -8.72 7.94 -4.52
N TYR A 33 -9.25 6.82 -4.00
CA TYR A 33 -10.45 6.84 -3.16
C TYR A 33 -10.24 7.60 -1.86
N LEU A 34 -9.08 7.43 -1.21
CA LEU A 34 -8.70 8.20 -0.02
C LEU A 34 -8.66 9.69 -0.32
N ARG A 35 -7.99 10.10 -1.41
CA ARG A 35 -7.94 11.52 -1.80
C ARG A 35 -9.33 12.08 -2.08
N GLN A 36 -10.14 11.36 -2.85
CA GLN A 36 -11.50 11.78 -3.15
C GLN A 36 -12.35 11.95 -1.90
N ALA A 37 -12.28 11.00 -0.96
CA ALA A 37 -13.07 11.06 0.26
C ALA A 37 -12.55 12.13 1.23
N LEU A 38 -11.24 12.19 1.49
CA LEU A 38 -10.68 13.02 2.55
C LEU A 38 -10.48 14.47 2.13
N VAL A 39 -10.13 14.72 0.86
CA VAL A 39 -9.91 16.07 0.32
C VAL A 39 -11.17 16.60 -0.35
N ALA A 40 -11.66 15.91 -1.40
CA ALA A 40 -12.72 16.45 -2.24
C ALA A 40 -14.12 16.42 -1.58
N GLN A 41 -14.47 15.34 -0.87
CA GLN A 41 -15.81 15.17 -0.31
C GLN A 41 -15.93 15.70 1.14
N ARG A 42 -14.95 15.41 1.99
CA ARG A 42 -15.00 15.75 3.42
C ARG A 42 -14.26 17.03 3.76
N GLY A 43 -13.28 17.43 2.95
CA GLY A 43 -12.44 18.59 3.25
C GLY A 43 -11.69 18.44 4.59
N TRP A 44 -11.38 17.21 5.02
CA TRP A 44 -10.63 16.97 6.25
C TRP A 44 -9.16 17.28 6.10
N LEU A 45 -8.66 17.17 4.87
CA LEU A 45 -7.28 17.50 4.49
C LEU A 45 -7.31 18.40 3.25
N ASP A 46 -6.34 19.29 3.12
CA ASP A 46 -5.99 19.89 1.85
C ASP A 46 -5.04 18.97 1.05
N ASP A 47 -4.74 19.33 -0.20
CA ASP A 47 -3.88 18.52 -1.07
C ASP A 47 -2.46 18.35 -0.51
N ASP A 48 -1.87 19.40 0.08
CA ASP A 48 -0.52 19.34 0.65
C ASP A 48 -0.48 18.45 1.89
N GLN A 49 -1.49 18.53 2.74
CA GLN A 49 -1.64 17.67 3.92
C GLN A 49 -1.85 16.21 3.51
N PHE A 50 -2.62 15.97 2.44
CA PHE A 50 -2.83 14.64 1.91
C PHE A 50 -1.52 14.04 1.37
N MET A 51 -0.76 14.80 0.58
CA MET A 51 0.52 14.34 0.04
C MET A 51 1.52 14.05 1.15
N SER A 52 1.64 14.93 2.13
CA SER A 52 2.51 14.70 3.30
C SER A 52 2.10 13.46 4.09
N ALA A 53 0.80 13.22 4.29
CA ALA A 53 0.30 12.02 4.95
C ALA A 53 0.57 10.75 4.14
N LEU A 54 0.47 10.83 2.82
CA LEU A 54 0.78 9.72 1.91
C LEU A 54 2.28 9.37 1.96
N GLU A 55 3.16 10.35 1.88
CA GLU A 55 4.62 10.15 2.00
C GLU A 55 4.99 9.49 3.32
N ILE A 56 4.47 9.98 4.44
CA ILE A 56 4.68 9.38 5.76
C ILE A 56 4.17 7.93 5.77
N SER A 57 2.97 7.68 5.23
CA SER A 57 2.39 6.33 5.22
C SER A 57 3.21 5.33 4.41
N GLN A 58 3.90 5.79 3.37
CA GLN A 58 4.78 4.96 2.54
C GLN A 58 6.12 4.63 3.21
N THR A 59 6.58 5.46 4.15
CA THR A 59 7.81 5.17 4.93
C THR A 59 7.56 4.18 6.07
N LEU A 60 6.32 4.01 6.49
CA LEU A 60 5.96 3.08 7.56
C LEU A 60 5.79 1.65 7.01
N PRO A 61 6.26 0.63 7.72
CA PRO A 61 6.05 -0.75 7.31
C PRO A 61 4.56 -1.11 7.36
N GLY A 62 4.08 -1.84 6.34
CA GLY A 62 2.69 -2.28 6.24
C GLY A 62 1.94 -1.71 5.06
N LEU A 63 0.61 -1.81 5.08
CA LEU A 63 -0.26 -1.33 4.00
C LEU A 63 -0.41 0.20 4.08
N ASN A 64 0.00 0.91 3.04
CA ASN A 64 -0.04 2.38 2.98
C ASN A 64 -1.42 2.95 3.32
N ALA A 65 -2.49 2.33 2.81
CA ALA A 65 -3.87 2.76 3.07
C ALA A 65 -4.25 2.65 4.55
N THR A 66 -3.83 1.58 5.22
CA THR A 66 -4.05 1.36 6.65
C THR A 66 -3.23 2.36 7.47
N ASN A 67 -1.94 2.54 7.15
CA ASN A 67 -1.09 3.52 7.80
C ASN A 67 -1.66 4.93 7.66
N MET A 68 -2.15 5.28 6.46
CA MET A 68 -2.78 6.57 6.21
C MET A 68 -4.09 6.73 6.99
N SER A 69 -4.91 5.68 7.11
CA SER A 69 -6.15 5.73 7.89
C SER A 69 -5.87 6.03 9.37
N VAL A 70 -4.87 5.37 9.94
CA VAL A 70 -4.40 5.61 11.32
C VAL A 70 -3.89 7.05 11.48
N LEU A 71 -3.07 7.52 10.56
CA LEU A 71 -2.47 8.86 10.61
C LEU A 71 -3.55 9.95 10.53
N VAL A 72 -4.48 9.84 9.59
CA VAL A 72 -5.58 10.80 9.43
C VAL A 72 -6.54 10.74 10.62
N GLY A 73 -6.94 9.54 11.03
CA GLY A 73 -7.80 9.35 12.20
C GLY A 73 -7.20 9.93 13.48
N SER A 74 -5.87 9.76 13.66
CA SER A 74 -5.16 10.34 14.80
C SER A 74 -5.11 11.87 14.76
N ARG A 75 -4.95 12.46 13.59
CA ARG A 75 -4.98 13.94 13.44
C ARG A 75 -6.36 14.52 13.74
N LEU A 76 -7.44 13.82 13.40
CA LEU A 76 -8.82 14.27 13.60
C LEU A 76 -9.28 14.16 15.06
N ARG A 77 -9.00 13.05 15.74
CA ARG A 77 -9.52 12.74 17.08
C ARG A 77 -8.54 12.00 18.00
N GLY A 78 -7.24 12.08 17.75
CA GLY A 78 -6.25 11.36 18.54
C GLY A 78 -6.39 9.84 18.46
N ILE A 79 -6.04 9.12 19.52
CA ILE A 79 -6.07 7.65 19.57
C ILE A 79 -7.46 7.07 19.23
N PRO A 80 -8.58 7.55 19.77
CA PRO A 80 -9.90 7.00 19.41
C PRO A 80 -10.26 7.24 17.94
N GLY A 81 -9.80 8.34 17.34
CA GLY A 81 -9.96 8.59 15.91
C GLY A 81 -9.14 7.62 15.06
N ALA A 82 -7.90 7.34 15.45
CA ALA A 82 -7.05 6.35 14.80
C ALA A 82 -7.67 4.95 14.84
N ALA A 83 -8.19 4.53 16.00
CA ALA A 83 -8.86 3.25 16.17
C ALA A 83 -10.13 3.15 15.30
N ALA A 84 -10.97 4.19 15.30
CA ALA A 84 -12.18 4.23 14.49
C ALA A 84 -11.87 4.15 12.98
N ALA A 85 -10.84 4.86 12.51
CA ALA A 85 -10.41 4.83 11.12
C ALA A 85 -9.84 3.45 10.73
N LEU A 86 -8.99 2.87 11.57
CA LEU A 86 -8.40 1.55 11.34
C LEU A 86 -9.45 0.45 11.27
N ILE A 87 -10.33 0.42 12.27
CA ILE A 87 -11.41 -0.58 12.31
C ILE A 87 -12.34 -0.39 11.12
N GLY A 88 -12.74 0.84 10.80
CA GLY A 88 -13.55 1.14 9.63
C GLY A 88 -12.92 0.64 8.34
N MET A 89 -11.63 0.89 8.13
CA MET A 89 -10.90 0.50 6.93
C MET A 89 -10.76 -1.01 6.76
N CYS A 90 -10.51 -1.74 7.86
CA CYS A 90 -10.25 -3.17 7.82
C CYS A 90 -11.52 -4.04 7.92
N LEU A 91 -12.57 -3.55 8.60
CA LEU A 91 -13.74 -4.34 8.93
C LEU A 91 -14.47 -4.94 7.71
N PRO A 92 -14.70 -4.21 6.58
CA PRO A 92 -15.40 -4.78 5.44
C PRO A 92 -14.68 -5.99 4.85
N GLY A 93 -13.35 -5.86 4.64
CA GLY A 93 -12.53 -6.95 4.12
C GLY A 93 -12.47 -8.15 5.07
N SER A 94 -12.29 -7.89 6.37
CA SER A 94 -12.26 -8.94 7.39
C SER A 94 -13.59 -9.68 7.50
N ALA A 95 -14.71 -8.95 7.47
CA ALA A 95 -16.05 -9.54 7.49
C ALA A 95 -16.31 -10.43 6.27
N LEU A 96 -15.92 -9.95 5.07
CA LEU A 96 -16.03 -10.72 3.84
C LEU A 96 -15.21 -12.01 3.93
N LEU A 97 -13.96 -11.92 4.38
CA LEU A 97 -13.09 -13.10 4.53
C LEU A 97 -13.62 -14.08 5.57
N PHE A 98 -14.21 -13.59 6.66
CA PHE A 98 -14.83 -14.43 7.67
C PHE A 98 -16.02 -15.21 7.11
N VAL A 99 -16.91 -14.52 6.37
CA VAL A 99 -18.07 -15.17 5.72
C VAL A 99 -17.60 -16.20 4.68
N LEU A 100 -16.65 -15.83 3.83
CA LEU A 100 -16.11 -16.77 2.83
C LEU A 100 -15.41 -17.95 3.47
N GLY A 101 -14.67 -17.74 4.57
CA GLY A 101 -14.00 -18.80 5.32
C GLY A 101 -14.99 -19.79 5.95
N THR A 102 -16.08 -19.29 6.54
CA THR A 102 -17.12 -20.16 7.11
C THR A 102 -17.86 -20.97 6.04
N LEU A 103 -18.18 -20.33 4.91
CA LEU A 103 -18.80 -21.02 3.77
C LEU A 103 -17.87 -22.10 3.18
N TYR A 104 -16.58 -21.80 3.10
CA TYR A 104 -15.58 -22.78 2.66
C TYR A 104 -15.46 -23.94 3.64
N GLY A 105 -15.44 -23.70 4.95
CA GLY A 105 -15.39 -24.75 5.95
C GLY A 105 -16.58 -25.72 5.89
N GLN A 106 -17.75 -25.23 5.44
CA GLN A 106 -18.96 -26.06 5.30
C GLN A 106 -19.11 -26.75 3.94
N HIS A 107 -18.54 -26.18 2.89
CA HIS A 107 -18.83 -26.58 1.51
C HIS A 107 -17.56 -26.77 0.65
N GLY A 108 -16.36 -26.70 1.25
CA GLY A 108 -15.08 -26.71 0.53
C GLY A 108 -14.84 -27.97 -0.32
N GLU A 109 -15.44 -29.11 0.05
CA GLU A 109 -15.36 -30.38 -0.69
C GLU A 109 -16.19 -30.39 -1.98
N ARG A 110 -17.07 -29.41 -2.19
CA ARG A 110 -17.88 -29.34 -3.40
C ARG A 110 -17.01 -28.92 -4.59
N ALA A 111 -17.09 -29.69 -5.69
CA ALA A 111 -16.34 -29.42 -6.90
C ALA A 111 -16.52 -28.00 -7.45
N ALA A 112 -17.71 -27.42 -7.31
CA ALA A 112 -18.00 -26.05 -7.72
C ALA A 112 -17.25 -25.02 -6.88
N VAL A 113 -17.10 -25.23 -5.56
CA VAL A 113 -16.35 -24.34 -4.66
C VAL A 113 -14.86 -24.42 -4.98
N ALA A 114 -14.33 -25.63 -5.17
CA ALA A 114 -12.94 -25.84 -5.56
C ALA A 114 -12.64 -25.18 -6.91
N ALA A 115 -13.53 -25.32 -7.91
CA ALA A 115 -13.39 -24.67 -9.20
C ALA A 115 -13.40 -23.14 -9.10
N ALA A 116 -14.31 -22.57 -8.30
CA ALA A 116 -14.36 -21.13 -8.06
C ALA A 116 -13.08 -20.60 -7.40
N LEU A 117 -12.55 -21.28 -6.38
CA LEU A 117 -11.31 -20.92 -5.71
C LEU A 117 -10.10 -21.02 -6.63
N ASN A 118 -10.01 -22.05 -7.46
CA ASN A 118 -8.97 -22.17 -8.47
C ASN A 118 -9.03 -21.02 -9.48
N GLY A 119 -10.24 -20.59 -9.86
CA GLY A 119 -10.44 -19.43 -10.71
C GLY A 119 -9.94 -18.12 -10.05
N VAL A 120 -10.28 -17.93 -8.77
CA VAL A 120 -9.78 -16.77 -7.99
C VAL A 120 -8.26 -16.79 -7.84
N ALA A 121 -7.69 -17.97 -7.54
CA ALA A 121 -6.23 -18.13 -7.43
C ALA A 121 -5.53 -17.84 -8.77
N ALA A 122 -6.07 -18.32 -9.89
CA ALA A 122 -5.54 -18.02 -11.22
C ALA A 122 -5.63 -16.53 -11.56
N ALA A 123 -6.76 -15.89 -11.24
CA ALA A 123 -6.94 -14.45 -11.44
C ALA A 123 -5.97 -13.62 -10.59
N ALA A 124 -5.79 -13.99 -9.32
CA ALA A 124 -4.83 -13.34 -8.41
C ALA A 124 -3.39 -13.48 -8.93
N THR A 125 -3.02 -14.68 -9.40
CA THR A 125 -1.69 -14.90 -10.00
C THR A 125 -1.51 -14.07 -11.26
N GLY A 126 -2.52 -14.00 -12.12
CA GLY A 126 -2.49 -13.16 -13.32
C GLY A 126 -2.34 -11.68 -12.99
N LEU A 127 -3.03 -11.19 -11.96
CA LEU A 127 -2.91 -9.80 -11.49
C LEU A 127 -1.51 -9.50 -10.95
N LEU A 128 -0.92 -10.42 -10.17
CA LEU A 128 0.44 -10.27 -9.66
C LEU A 128 1.45 -10.23 -10.81
N LEU A 129 1.33 -11.11 -11.80
CA LEU A 129 2.20 -11.10 -12.99
C LEU A 129 2.04 -9.81 -13.79
N ALA A 130 0.81 -9.34 -14.01
CA ALA A 130 0.55 -8.09 -14.71
C ALA A 130 1.16 -6.88 -13.98
N THR A 131 1.00 -6.83 -12.66
CA THR A 131 1.58 -5.77 -11.83
C THR A 131 3.11 -5.82 -11.85
N THR A 132 3.69 -7.00 -11.73
CA THR A 132 5.14 -7.21 -11.81
C THR A 132 5.69 -6.76 -13.17
N TYR A 133 5.01 -7.12 -14.25
CA TYR A 133 5.37 -6.69 -15.60
C TYR A 133 5.27 -5.16 -15.74
N GLN A 134 4.17 -4.57 -15.25
CA GLN A 134 3.94 -3.14 -15.33
C GLN A 134 4.97 -2.32 -14.52
N LEU A 135 5.33 -2.77 -13.32
CA LEU A 135 6.39 -2.15 -12.54
C LEU A 135 7.76 -2.37 -13.21
N GLY A 136 8.07 -3.60 -13.58
CA GLY A 136 9.32 -3.94 -14.23
C GLY A 136 9.55 -3.15 -15.51
N SER A 137 8.54 -3.00 -16.36
CA SER A 137 8.66 -2.24 -17.60
C SER A 137 8.92 -0.74 -17.42
N LYS A 138 8.62 -0.18 -16.25
CA LYS A 138 8.87 1.23 -15.92
C LYS A 138 10.20 1.45 -15.22
N GLU A 139 10.61 0.52 -14.38
CA GLU A 139 11.77 0.69 -13.50
C GLU A 139 13.04 0.02 -14.06
N LEU A 140 12.89 -1.05 -14.85
CA LEU A 140 14.04 -1.76 -15.40
C LEU A 140 14.55 -1.04 -16.66
N GLY A 141 15.60 -0.23 -16.49
CA GLY A 141 16.23 0.53 -17.58
C GLY A 141 17.47 -0.14 -18.18
N GLY A 142 18.02 -1.16 -17.52
CA GLY A 142 19.27 -1.78 -17.93
C GLY A 142 19.38 -3.28 -17.61
N TRP A 143 20.38 -3.91 -18.22
CA TRP A 143 20.67 -5.32 -17.98
C TRP A 143 21.09 -5.61 -16.53
N ALA A 144 21.70 -4.62 -15.85
CA ALA A 144 22.09 -4.71 -14.46
C ALA A 144 20.87 -4.83 -13.52
N ASP A 145 19.77 -4.16 -13.85
CA ASP A 145 18.51 -4.25 -13.13
C ASP A 145 17.92 -5.66 -13.23
N LEU A 146 17.93 -6.21 -14.45
CA LEU A 146 17.51 -7.59 -14.71
C LEU A 146 18.36 -8.60 -13.94
N LEU A 147 19.65 -8.38 -13.84
CA LEU A 147 20.57 -9.25 -13.09
C LEU A 147 20.28 -9.18 -11.59
N LEU A 148 20.05 -7.99 -11.03
CA LEU A 148 19.68 -7.81 -9.63
C LEU A 148 18.33 -8.49 -9.31
N VAL A 149 17.34 -8.33 -10.20
CA VAL A 149 16.03 -8.99 -10.03
C VAL A 149 16.18 -10.51 -10.09
N ALA A 150 16.93 -11.02 -11.07
CA ALA A 150 17.19 -12.46 -11.20
C ALA A 150 17.92 -13.01 -9.97
N LEU A 151 18.97 -12.33 -9.50
CA LEU A 151 19.73 -12.72 -8.32
C LEU A 151 18.86 -12.73 -7.06
N THR A 152 18.04 -11.70 -6.87
CA THR A 152 17.10 -11.61 -5.75
C THR A 152 16.07 -12.75 -5.80
N THR A 153 15.51 -12.99 -6.99
CA THR A 153 14.52 -14.04 -7.20
C THR A 153 15.12 -15.43 -6.92
N ILE A 154 16.32 -15.70 -7.41
CA ILE A 154 17.03 -16.97 -7.17
C ILE A 154 17.34 -17.11 -5.65
N ALA A 155 17.84 -16.06 -5.00
CA ALA A 155 18.16 -16.09 -3.59
C ALA A 155 16.93 -16.44 -2.73
N VAL A 156 15.78 -15.84 -3.03
CA VAL A 156 14.55 -16.08 -2.27
C VAL A 156 13.87 -17.39 -2.67
N SER A 157 13.78 -17.71 -3.96
CA SER A 157 12.99 -18.87 -4.44
C SER A 157 13.75 -20.18 -4.38
N VAL A 158 15.06 -20.18 -4.64
CA VAL A 158 15.87 -21.39 -4.69
C VAL A 158 16.58 -21.63 -3.35
N PHE A 159 17.21 -20.60 -2.81
CA PHE A 159 17.96 -20.72 -1.55
C PHE A 159 17.09 -20.44 -0.31
N HIS A 160 15.81 -20.12 -0.47
CA HIS A 160 14.87 -19.83 0.61
C HIS A 160 15.39 -18.77 1.61
N VAL A 161 16.22 -17.84 1.14
CA VAL A 161 16.74 -16.75 1.98
C VAL A 161 15.60 -15.82 2.33
N SER A 162 15.47 -15.46 3.60
CA SER A 162 14.40 -14.54 4.03
C SER A 162 14.56 -13.15 3.39
N LEU A 163 13.44 -12.51 3.05
CA LEU A 163 13.41 -11.19 2.43
C LEU A 163 14.24 -10.13 3.18
N PRO A 164 14.20 -10.04 4.54
CA PRO A 164 15.04 -9.09 5.27
C PRO A 164 16.54 -9.31 5.06
N VAL A 165 16.98 -10.56 5.03
CA VAL A 165 18.40 -10.90 4.80
C VAL A 165 18.80 -10.54 3.37
N THR A 166 17.97 -10.86 2.40
CA THR A 166 18.20 -10.48 0.99
C THR A 166 18.29 -8.97 0.82
N LEU A 167 17.43 -8.21 1.50
CA LEU A 167 17.43 -6.75 1.46
C LEU A 167 18.73 -6.17 2.08
N VAL A 168 19.17 -6.71 3.23
CA VAL A 168 20.38 -6.24 3.92
C VAL A 168 21.64 -6.59 3.13
N THR A 169 21.65 -7.69 2.39
CA THR A 169 22.82 -8.13 1.61
C THR A 169 22.89 -7.49 0.23
N LEU A 170 21.80 -7.53 -0.53
CA LEU A 170 21.76 -7.01 -1.90
C LEU A 170 21.44 -5.49 -1.96
N GLY A 171 20.76 -4.94 -0.94
CA GLY A 171 20.43 -3.52 -0.88
C GLY A 171 21.67 -2.61 -0.90
N PRO A 172 22.67 -2.79 0.00
CA PRO A 172 23.90 -2.00 -0.03
C PRO A 172 24.69 -2.16 -1.33
N LEU A 173 24.68 -3.36 -1.94
CA LEU A 173 25.31 -3.63 -3.22
C LEU A 173 24.65 -2.84 -4.35
N ALA A 174 23.31 -2.84 -4.37
CA ALA A 174 22.53 -2.04 -5.31
C ALA A 174 22.79 -0.54 -5.12
N ILE A 175 22.75 -0.04 -3.89
CA ILE A 175 23.04 1.37 -3.58
C ILE A 175 24.46 1.75 -4.02
N TRP A 176 25.44 0.88 -3.81
CA TRP A 176 26.81 1.13 -4.23
C TRP A 176 26.93 1.18 -5.76
N TRP A 177 26.24 0.30 -6.47
CA TRP A 177 26.22 0.23 -7.93
C TRP A 177 25.53 1.44 -8.57
N TYR A 178 24.38 1.87 -8.01
CA TYR A 178 23.58 2.98 -8.51
C TYR A 178 23.94 4.34 -7.88
N ARG A 179 25.13 4.48 -7.26
CA ARG A 179 25.56 5.79 -6.74
C ARG A 179 25.55 6.81 -7.88
N PRO A 180 24.75 7.88 -7.79
CA PRO A 180 24.80 8.94 -8.78
C PRO A 180 26.20 9.54 -8.76
N VAL A 181 26.89 9.50 -9.90
CA VAL A 181 28.10 10.29 -10.10
C VAL A 181 27.67 11.73 -9.88
N ARG A 182 28.15 12.36 -8.78
CA ARG A 182 27.84 13.76 -8.47
C ARG A 182 28.15 14.59 -9.71
N PRO A 183 27.16 15.34 -10.27
CA PRO A 183 27.50 16.30 -11.32
C PRO A 183 28.53 17.26 -10.76
N ALA A 184 29.60 17.51 -11.50
CA ALA A 184 30.64 18.47 -11.17
C ALA A 184 29.98 19.82 -10.86
N PRO A 185 30.41 20.54 -9.81
CA PRO A 185 29.86 21.86 -9.50
C PRO A 185 29.98 22.74 -10.73
N ALA A 186 28.84 23.26 -11.21
CA ALA A 186 28.80 24.20 -12.30
C ALA A 186 29.72 25.36 -11.93
N THR A 187 30.83 25.51 -12.66
CA THR A 187 31.72 26.66 -12.53
C THR A 187 30.88 27.90 -12.82
N ARG A 188 30.55 28.65 -11.79
CA ARG A 188 29.99 30.00 -11.90
C ARG A 188 30.93 30.82 -12.70
N GLY A 189 30.63 30.95 -14.00
CA GLY A 189 31.30 31.90 -14.88
C GLY A 189 31.17 33.29 -14.27
N ARG A 190 32.29 33.85 -13.86
CA ARG A 190 32.45 35.29 -13.59
C ARG A 190 32.08 36.05 -14.85
N ARG A 191 31.04 36.87 -14.76
CA ARG A 191 30.96 38.13 -15.50
C ARG A 191 30.35 39.19 -14.57
#